data_ac78ea0393dfbb83effd81a195e63ebf
#
_entry.id   ac78ea0393dfbb83effd81a195e63ebf
#
_cell.length_a   1.000
_cell.length_b   1.000
_cell.length_c   1.000
_cell.angle_alpha   90.00
_cell.angle_beta   90.00
_cell.angle_gamma   90.00
#
_symmetry.space_group_name_H-M   'P 1'
#
loop_
_entity.id
_entity.type
_entity.pdbx_description
1 polymer ?
#
loop_
_entity_poly.entity_id
_entity_poly.type
_entity_poly.pdbx_seq_one_letter_code
_entity_poly.pdbx_strand_id
1 'polypeptide(L)'
;MFLLISNFILKISMSNFIKTFLILFLIVPATTFGYEFSAMTLNVDNLFDTLDDIKKDDKAYLPIEFKQSDAHKKSCNRIRVNSWKNECLYLDWNEDTKNAKLKNLANSIISYGQNGPDIIALQEVENNNILSQLFDLLKPYGYIDSILIEGKDYRGIDTALISRFKIVDSKLHYIKFSGEFEGKDTRPILDATLEVNGDKLKIYNVHFPSGFHDVSMRIDSLNVLSGLLNRHNHP
;
A
#
# COMPACT_ATOMS: atom_id res chain seq x y z
N MET A 1 -41.55 -61.69 -32.98
CA MET A 1 -40.19 -61.34 -33.50
C MET A 1 -39.97 -59.81 -33.64
N PHE A 2 -40.98 -59.00 -33.65
CA PHE A 2 -40.86 -57.52 -33.75
C PHE A 2 -40.54 -56.76 -32.43
N LEU A 3 -40.87 -57.32 -31.26
CA LEU A 3 -40.67 -56.69 -29.98
C LEU A 3 -39.17 -56.76 -29.48
N LEU A 4 -38.44 -57.74 -29.91
CA LEU A 4 -37.04 -57.93 -29.50
C LEU A 4 -36.06 -56.98 -30.23
N ILE A 5 -36.41 -56.55 -31.44
CA ILE A 5 -35.56 -55.61 -32.24
C ILE A 5 -35.70 -54.19 -31.73
N SER A 6 -36.93 -53.80 -31.30
CA SER A 6 -37.15 -52.44 -30.74
C SER A 6 -36.40 -52.20 -29.40
N ASN A 7 -36.37 -53.18 -28.52
CA ASN A 7 -35.67 -53.07 -27.26
C ASN A 7 -34.14 -53.05 -27.37
N PHE A 8 -33.59 -53.71 -28.43
CA PHE A 8 -32.15 -53.72 -28.67
C PHE A 8 -31.68 -52.38 -29.25
N ILE A 9 -32.45 -51.80 -30.17
CA ILE A 9 -32.15 -50.47 -30.75
C ILE A 9 -32.24 -49.35 -29.72
N LEU A 10 -33.26 -49.40 -28.83
CA LEU A 10 -33.42 -48.43 -27.74
C LEU A 10 -32.28 -48.47 -26.72
N LYS A 11 -31.79 -49.70 -26.36
CA LYS A 11 -30.65 -49.85 -25.47
C LYS A 11 -29.33 -49.33 -26.06
N ILE A 12 -29.09 -49.51 -27.32
CA ILE A 12 -27.86 -49.01 -27.99
C ILE A 12 -27.92 -47.49 -28.11
N SER A 13 -29.10 -46.94 -28.46
CA SER A 13 -29.30 -45.50 -28.56
C SER A 13 -29.11 -44.76 -27.22
N MET A 14 -29.71 -45.27 -26.12
CA MET A 14 -29.52 -44.67 -24.80
C MET A 14 -28.09 -44.75 -24.28
N SER A 15 -27.40 -45.89 -24.51
CA SER A 15 -26.01 -46.05 -24.13
C SER A 15 -25.08 -45.06 -24.81
N ASN A 16 -25.27 -44.81 -26.13
CA ASN A 16 -24.46 -43.86 -26.87
C ASN A 16 -24.79 -42.39 -26.51
N PHE A 17 -26.05 -42.08 -26.24
CA PHE A 17 -26.46 -40.73 -25.81
C PHE A 17 -25.86 -40.38 -24.45
N ILE A 18 -25.89 -41.32 -23.48
CA ILE A 18 -25.30 -41.14 -22.14
C ILE A 18 -23.77 -40.99 -22.26
N LYS A 19 -23.10 -41.82 -23.07
CA LYS A 19 -21.64 -41.67 -23.29
C LYS A 19 -21.25 -40.37 -23.94
N THR A 20 -22.03 -39.89 -24.93
CA THR A 20 -21.78 -38.60 -25.61
C THR A 20 -22.06 -37.42 -24.65
N PHE A 21 -23.08 -37.53 -23.80
CA PHE A 21 -23.38 -36.51 -22.81
C PHE A 21 -22.31 -36.46 -21.69
N LEU A 22 -21.78 -37.62 -21.26
CA LEU A 22 -20.69 -37.68 -20.28
C LEU A 22 -19.38 -37.13 -20.84
N ILE A 23 -19.09 -37.36 -22.13
CA ILE A 23 -17.90 -36.82 -22.79
C ILE A 23 -18.03 -35.31 -23.01
N LEU A 24 -19.24 -34.80 -23.31
CA LEU A 24 -19.47 -33.36 -23.45
C LEU A 24 -19.30 -32.61 -22.12
N PHE A 25 -19.64 -33.27 -20.98
CA PHE A 25 -19.48 -32.69 -19.65
C PHE A 25 -18.00 -32.60 -19.19
N LEU A 26 -17.13 -33.48 -19.76
CA LEU A 26 -15.70 -33.47 -19.48
C LEU A 26 -14.88 -32.44 -20.32
N ILE A 27 -15.52 -31.81 -21.32
CA ILE A 27 -14.88 -30.82 -22.20
C ILE A 27 -15.34 -29.38 -21.87
N VAL A 28 -16.12 -29.16 -20.81
CA VAL A 28 -16.34 -27.79 -20.33
C VAL A 28 -14.99 -27.25 -19.87
N PRO A 29 -14.37 -26.33 -20.59
CA PRO A 29 -13.14 -25.73 -20.07
C PRO A 29 -13.49 -25.15 -18.71
N ALA A 30 -12.73 -25.51 -17.68
CA ALA A 30 -12.78 -24.79 -16.42
C ALA A 30 -12.39 -23.34 -16.75
N THR A 31 -13.39 -22.49 -16.93
CA THR A 31 -13.15 -21.04 -17.04
C THR A 31 -12.60 -20.64 -15.67
N THR A 32 -11.30 -20.53 -15.59
CA THR A 32 -10.67 -19.85 -14.47
C THR A 32 -11.11 -18.38 -14.58
N PHE A 33 -12.15 -18.01 -13.84
CA PHE A 33 -12.47 -16.61 -13.67
C PHE A 33 -11.31 -16.00 -12.89
N GLY A 34 -10.47 -15.23 -13.59
CA GLY A 34 -9.48 -14.37 -12.94
C GLY A 34 -10.24 -13.41 -12.02
N TYR A 35 -9.77 -13.24 -10.79
CA TYR A 35 -10.30 -12.22 -9.90
C TYR A 35 -9.67 -10.88 -10.27
N GLU A 36 -10.52 -9.90 -10.59
CA GLU A 36 -10.08 -8.53 -10.83
C GLU A 36 -10.08 -7.74 -9.52
N PHE A 37 -9.03 -7.02 -9.26
CA PHE A 37 -8.92 -6.08 -8.15
C PHE A 37 -8.24 -4.79 -8.62
N SER A 38 -8.51 -3.71 -7.93
CA SER A 38 -7.94 -2.39 -8.20
C SER A 38 -6.91 -2.01 -7.15
N ALA A 39 -5.83 -1.35 -7.58
CA ALA A 39 -4.80 -0.82 -6.69
C ALA A 39 -4.52 0.65 -7.00
N MET A 40 -4.30 1.43 -5.94
CA MET A 40 -3.91 2.84 -5.99
C MET A 40 -2.58 3.01 -5.27
N THR A 41 -1.69 3.83 -5.84
CA THR A 41 -0.55 4.39 -5.11
C THR A 41 -0.80 5.88 -4.90
N LEU A 42 -0.58 6.37 -3.68
CA LEU A 42 -0.88 7.74 -3.31
C LEU A 42 0.18 8.27 -2.33
N ASN A 43 0.99 9.24 -2.76
CA ASN A 43 1.76 10.05 -1.83
C ASN A 43 0.80 11.02 -1.13
N VAL A 44 0.73 10.93 0.20
CA VAL A 44 -0.22 11.74 1.00
C VAL A 44 0.36 13.09 1.43
N ASP A 45 1.56 13.42 0.95
CA ASP A 45 2.21 14.73 1.17
C ASP A 45 2.31 15.08 2.66
N ASN A 46 3.09 14.30 3.41
CA ASN A 46 3.34 14.48 4.83
C ASN A 46 2.07 14.39 5.70
N LEU A 47 1.53 13.19 5.85
CA LEU A 47 0.42 12.92 6.77
C LEU A 47 0.96 12.66 8.18
N PHE A 48 0.94 13.70 9.01
CA PHE A 48 1.39 13.69 10.41
C PHE A 48 0.21 13.73 11.37
N ASP A 49 0.40 13.21 12.59
CA ASP A 49 -0.49 13.54 13.71
C ASP A 49 -0.10 14.90 14.32
N THR A 50 -0.50 15.22 15.55
CA THR A 50 -0.24 16.51 16.19
C THR A 50 0.72 16.40 17.37
N LEU A 51 1.40 15.24 17.51
CA LEU A 51 2.31 14.95 18.61
C LEU A 51 3.76 14.99 18.13
N ASP A 52 4.68 15.41 19.00
CA ASP A 52 6.12 15.46 18.75
C ASP A 52 6.73 14.08 18.98
N ASP A 53 7.19 13.43 17.92
CA ASP A 53 7.87 12.14 18.00
C ASP A 53 9.33 12.34 18.41
N ILE A 54 9.69 11.78 19.57
CA ILE A 54 11.05 11.93 20.12
C ILE A 54 12.10 11.42 19.09
N LYS A 55 13.05 12.28 18.73
CA LYS A 55 14.17 12.05 17.80
C LYS A 55 13.77 12.06 16.31
N LYS A 56 12.58 12.50 15.98
CA LYS A 56 12.17 12.75 14.60
C LYS A 56 12.20 14.27 14.29
N ASP A 57 12.23 14.61 13.01
CA ASP A 57 12.18 16.01 12.55
C ASP A 57 10.76 16.32 12.02
N ASP A 58 9.79 16.21 12.90
CA ASP A 58 8.36 16.43 12.65
C ASP A 58 7.85 17.78 13.17
N LYS A 59 8.74 18.62 13.72
CA LYS A 59 8.42 19.90 14.40
C LYS A 59 7.64 20.90 13.56
N ALA A 60 7.63 20.75 12.25
CA ALA A 60 6.78 21.53 11.37
C ALA A 60 5.30 21.17 11.51
N TYR A 61 4.99 19.96 11.95
CA TYR A 61 3.64 19.39 12.02
C TYR A 61 3.08 19.38 13.47
N LEU A 62 3.38 20.43 14.22
CA LEU A 62 2.85 20.63 15.59
C LEU A 62 1.86 21.79 15.62
N PRO A 63 0.91 21.78 16.56
CA PRO A 63 0.08 22.95 16.88
C PRO A 63 0.92 24.16 17.22
N ILE A 64 0.46 25.35 16.82
CA ILE A 64 1.24 26.59 16.91
C ILE A 64 1.62 26.95 18.36
N GLU A 65 0.83 26.55 19.35
CA GLU A 65 1.13 26.77 20.77
C GLU A 65 2.40 26.05 21.24
N PHE A 66 2.76 24.90 20.63
CA PHE A 66 3.99 24.17 20.95
C PHE A 66 5.24 24.76 20.26
N LYS A 67 5.08 25.68 19.33
CA LYS A 67 6.16 26.32 18.57
C LYS A 67 6.71 27.61 19.19
N GLN A 68 6.24 28.01 20.35
CA GLN A 68 6.54 29.33 20.92
C GLN A 68 7.89 29.41 21.64
N SER A 69 8.53 28.28 21.96
CA SER A 69 9.81 28.26 22.69
C SER A 69 10.97 28.84 21.87
N ASP A 70 11.91 29.49 22.55
CA ASP A 70 13.14 29.99 21.91
C ASP A 70 13.97 28.87 21.30
N ALA A 71 13.95 27.68 21.88
CA ALA A 71 14.62 26.49 21.39
C ALA A 71 14.05 26.05 20.02
N HIS A 72 12.72 26.01 19.90
CA HIS A 72 12.04 25.70 18.64
C HIS A 72 12.36 26.75 17.56
N LYS A 73 12.16 28.03 17.87
CA LYS A 73 12.45 29.14 16.95
C LYS A 73 13.90 29.14 16.47
N LYS A 74 14.85 28.89 17.39
CA LYS A 74 16.28 28.76 17.05
C LYS A 74 16.57 27.56 16.14
N SER A 75 15.89 26.45 16.37
CA SER A 75 16.00 25.25 15.50
C SER A 75 15.49 25.57 14.10
N CYS A 76 14.27 26.08 13.95
CA CYS A 76 13.67 26.43 12.65
C CYS A 76 14.50 27.46 11.88
N ASN A 77 15.09 28.45 12.58
CA ASN A 77 15.93 29.47 11.93
C ASN A 77 17.23 28.93 11.32
N ARG A 78 17.64 27.69 11.61
CA ARG A 78 18.78 27.02 10.97
C ARG A 78 18.41 26.42 9.60
N ILE A 79 17.13 26.28 9.31
CA ILE A 79 16.65 25.73 8.04
C ILE A 79 16.97 26.75 6.93
N ARG A 80 17.66 26.30 5.88
CA ARG A 80 18.11 27.14 4.78
C ARG A 80 17.01 27.45 3.76
N VAL A 81 16.10 26.52 3.57
CA VAL A 81 14.99 26.66 2.61
C VAL A 81 13.88 27.47 3.27
N ASN A 82 13.56 28.63 2.72
CA ASN A 82 12.63 29.56 3.33
C ASN A 82 11.21 28.99 3.50
N SER A 83 10.70 28.22 2.56
CA SER A 83 9.40 27.57 2.69
C SER A 83 9.36 26.64 3.91
N TRP A 84 10.34 25.74 4.02
CA TRP A 84 10.43 24.81 5.16
C TRP A 84 10.65 25.50 6.51
N LYS A 85 11.44 26.60 6.49
CA LYS A 85 11.58 27.44 7.69
C LYS A 85 10.25 28.04 8.10
N ASN A 86 9.46 28.55 7.17
CA ASN A 86 8.15 29.15 7.46
C ASN A 86 7.16 28.08 7.95
N GLU A 87 7.15 26.89 7.39
CA GLU A 87 6.36 25.77 7.89
C GLU A 87 6.75 25.42 9.32
N CYS A 88 8.04 25.29 9.60
CA CYS A 88 8.55 25.01 10.93
C CYS A 88 8.10 26.08 11.94
N LEU A 89 8.12 27.36 11.58
CA LEU A 89 7.81 28.47 12.49
C LEU A 89 6.31 28.75 12.62
N TYR A 90 5.54 28.65 11.53
CA TYR A 90 4.22 29.27 11.42
C TYR A 90 3.10 28.35 10.98
N LEU A 91 3.38 27.14 10.47
CA LEU A 91 2.34 26.19 10.15
C LEU A 91 1.62 25.78 11.44
N ASP A 92 0.33 26.06 11.53
CA ASP A 92 -0.50 25.57 12.61
C ASP A 92 -1.09 24.20 12.24
N TRP A 93 -0.37 23.14 12.65
CA TRP A 93 -0.79 21.77 12.42
C TRP A 93 -1.58 21.27 13.62
N ASN A 94 -2.77 21.84 13.81
CA ASN A 94 -3.67 21.47 14.91
C ASN A 94 -4.65 20.34 14.50
N GLU A 95 -5.48 19.91 15.45
CA GLU A 95 -6.47 18.86 15.24
C GLU A 95 -7.43 19.16 14.08
N ASP A 96 -7.85 20.40 13.89
CA ASP A 96 -8.76 20.79 12.81
C ASP A 96 -8.08 20.66 11.43
N THR A 97 -6.84 21.12 11.32
CA THR A 97 -6.03 21.02 10.09
C THR A 97 -5.75 19.57 9.74
N LYS A 98 -5.33 18.75 10.71
CA LYS A 98 -5.10 17.32 10.57
C LYS A 98 -6.40 16.60 10.11
N ASN A 99 -7.51 16.86 10.81
CA ASN A 99 -8.79 16.23 10.50
C ASN A 99 -9.34 16.66 9.13
N ALA A 100 -9.12 17.90 8.72
CA ALA A 100 -9.45 18.34 7.35
C ALA A 100 -8.65 17.58 6.31
N LYS A 101 -7.33 17.39 6.51
CA LYS A 101 -6.48 16.59 5.63
C LYS A 101 -6.93 15.14 5.57
N LEU A 102 -7.20 14.50 6.69
CA LEU A 102 -7.71 13.12 6.75
C LEU A 102 -9.01 12.95 5.95
N LYS A 103 -9.97 13.86 6.14
CA LYS A 103 -11.24 13.84 5.38
C LYS A 103 -11.02 14.04 3.88
N ASN A 104 -10.14 14.96 3.48
CA ASN A 104 -9.83 15.20 2.08
C ASN A 104 -9.16 13.98 1.43
N LEU A 105 -8.23 13.31 2.13
CA LEU A 105 -7.60 12.07 1.66
C LEU A 105 -8.63 10.96 1.52
N ALA A 106 -9.46 10.73 2.55
CA ALA A 106 -10.50 9.72 2.49
C ALA A 106 -11.47 9.98 1.33
N ASN A 107 -11.95 11.22 1.16
CA ASN A 107 -12.83 11.60 0.05
C ASN A 107 -12.16 11.38 -1.32
N SER A 108 -10.88 11.72 -1.47
CA SER A 108 -10.13 11.50 -2.70
C SER A 108 -10.01 10.02 -3.03
N ILE A 109 -9.73 9.18 -2.03
CA ILE A 109 -9.62 7.74 -2.18
C ILE A 109 -10.95 7.12 -2.61
N ILE A 110 -12.04 7.42 -1.89
CA ILE A 110 -13.36 6.84 -2.17
C ILE A 110 -13.99 7.37 -3.47
N SER A 111 -13.54 8.50 -4.00
CA SER A 111 -13.99 9.04 -5.29
C SER A 111 -13.51 8.20 -6.48
N TYR A 112 -12.50 7.36 -6.31
CA TYR A 112 -12.06 6.43 -7.35
C TYR A 112 -13.07 5.29 -7.51
N GLY A 113 -13.62 5.14 -8.70
CA GLY A 113 -14.72 4.20 -8.94
C GLY A 113 -15.95 4.54 -8.11
N GLN A 114 -16.59 3.55 -7.51
CA GLN A 114 -17.81 3.75 -6.69
C GLN A 114 -17.50 3.87 -5.19
N ASN A 115 -16.41 3.25 -4.69
CA ASN A 115 -16.10 3.21 -3.26
C ASN A 115 -14.58 3.19 -2.98
N GLY A 116 -13.75 3.61 -3.92
CA GLY A 116 -12.29 3.51 -3.84
C GLY A 116 -11.72 2.18 -4.32
N PRO A 117 -10.38 2.07 -4.46
CA PRO A 117 -9.69 0.85 -4.91
C PRO A 117 -9.67 -0.22 -3.82
N ASP A 118 -9.36 -1.47 -4.19
CA ASP A 118 -9.28 -2.57 -3.23
C ASP A 118 -8.01 -2.53 -2.37
N ILE A 119 -6.93 -1.97 -2.93
CA ILE A 119 -5.62 -1.86 -2.28
C ILE A 119 -5.12 -0.41 -2.42
N ILE A 120 -4.65 0.17 -1.31
CA ILE A 120 -4.10 1.53 -1.27
C ILE A 120 -2.69 1.46 -0.72
N ALA A 121 -1.69 1.78 -1.55
CA ALA A 121 -0.30 1.93 -1.17
C ALA A 121 0.01 3.41 -0.92
N LEU A 122 0.24 3.78 0.34
CA LEU A 122 0.48 5.16 0.79
C LEU A 122 1.97 5.42 0.97
N GLN A 123 2.41 6.63 0.67
CA GLN A 123 3.74 7.15 0.99
C GLN A 123 3.60 8.44 1.79
N GLU A 124 4.57 8.71 2.66
CA GLU A 124 4.65 9.85 3.56
C GLU A 124 3.60 9.84 4.68
N VAL A 125 3.38 8.68 5.26
CA VAL A 125 2.58 8.51 6.49
C VAL A 125 3.54 8.45 7.68
N GLU A 126 3.28 9.22 8.73
CA GLU A 126 4.17 9.31 9.88
C GLU A 126 4.23 8.00 10.67
N ASN A 127 3.12 7.59 11.24
CA ASN A 127 3.07 6.48 12.20
C ASN A 127 1.73 5.73 12.17
N ASN A 128 1.62 4.70 13.01
CA ASN A 128 0.39 3.91 13.11
C ASN A 128 -0.79 4.68 13.71
N ASN A 129 -0.56 5.73 14.52
CA ASN A 129 -1.62 6.53 15.09
C ASN A 129 -2.40 7.27 13.98
N ILE A 130 -1.68 8.01 13.12
CA ILE A 130 -2.34 8.75 12.03
C ILE A 130 -2.88 7.81 10.93
N LEU A 131 -2.19 6.69 10.66
CA LEU A 131 -2.70 5.68 9.73
C LEU A 131 -4.04 5.11 10.20
N SER A 132 -4.17 4.79 11.50
CA SER A 132 -5.41 4.25 12.06
C SER A 132 -6.57 5.23 11.93
N GLN A 133 -6.32 6.54 12.09
CA GLN A 133 -7.35 7.57 11.91
C GLN A 133 -7.85 7.65 10.46
N LEU A 134 -6.95 7.55 9.47
CA LEU A 134 -7.34 7.46 8.06
C LEU A 134 -8.09 6.15 7.77
N PHE A 135 -7.60 5.03 8.29
CA PHE A 135 -8.23 3.73 8.14
C PHE A 135 -9.64 3.69 8.71
N ASP A 136 -9.89 4.31 9.87
CA ASP A 136 -11.22 4.39 10.49
C ASP A 136 -12.24 5.12 9.59
N LEU A 137 -11.81 6.16 8.87
CA LEU A 137 -12.64 6.84 7.88
C LEU A 137 -12.97 5.97 6.66
N LEU A 138 -12.11 4.99 6.36
CA LEU A 138 -12.25 4.11 5.19
C LEU A 138 -12.98 2.79 5.51
N LYS A 139 -13.05 2.36 6.78
CA LYS A 139 -13.77 1.14 7.20
C LYS A 139 -15.20 1.03 6.66
N PRO A 140 -16.02 2.10 6.64
CA PRO A 140 -17.38 2.02 6.09
C PRO A 140 -17.45 1.64 4.62
N TYR A 141 -16.33 1.75 3.90
CA TYR A 141 -16.20 1.43 2.47
C TYR A 141 -15.59 0.05 2.22
N GLY A 142 -15.54 -0.81 3.26
CA GLY A 142 -15.13 -2.21 3.14
C GLY A 142 -13.64 -2.48 3.32
N TYR A 143 -12.85 -1.49 3.75
CA TYR A 143 -11.45 -1.74 4.12
C TYR A 143 -11.39 -2.46 5.47
N ILE A 144 -10.60 -3.54 5.53
CA ILE A 144 -10.58 -4.45 6.69
C ILE A 144 -9.22 -4.55 7.36
N ASP A 145 -8.15 -4.12 6.68
CA ASP A 145 -6.80 -4.26 7.22
C ASP A 145 -5.88 -3.11 6.79
N SER A 146 -4.89 -2.81 7.63
CA SER A 146 -3.89 -1.79 7.35
C SER A 146 -2.57 -2.14 8.02
N ILE A 147 -1.45 -1.70 7.44
CA ILE A 147 -0.11 -1.91 7.97
C ILE A 147 0.80 -0.70 7.70
N LEU A 148 1.54 -0.31 8.72
CA LEU A 148 2.72 0.52 8.65
C LEU A 148 3.75 -0.11 9.59
N ILE A 149 4.97 -0.27 9.13
CA ILE A 149 6.12 -0.66 9.96
C ILE A 149 7.06 0.54 9.93
N GLU A 150 7.33 1.12 11.11
CA GLU A 150 8.17 2.30 11.22
C GLU A 150 9.61 1.99 10.79
N GLY A 151 10.11 2.80 9.88
CA GLY A 151 11.48 2.78 9.39
C GLY A 151 12.41 3.64 10.22
N LYS A 152 13.57 3.93 9.64
CA LYS A 152 14.61 4.76 10.25
C LYS A 152 14.67 6.17 9.70
N ASP A 153 13.74 6.54 8.81
CA ASP A 153 13.73 7.89 8.21
C ASP A 153 13.73 8.96 9.31
N TYR A 154 14.63 9.92 9.18
CA TYR A 154 14.82 10.97 10.18
C TYR A 154 13.58 11.88 10.33
N ARG A 155 12.84 12.09 9.26
CA ARG A 155 11.59 12.90 9.31
C ARG A 155 10.41 12.14 9.92
N GLY A 156 10.56 10.80 10.13
CA GLY A 156 9.49 9.98 10.67
C GLY A 156 8.41 9.65 9.66
N ILE A 157 8.66 9.68 8.36
CA ILE A 157 7.67 9.32 7.34
C ILE A 157 7.98 7.97 6.72
N ASP A 158 6.95 7.15 6.58
CA ASP A 158 7.03 5.78 6.12
C ASP A 158 6.07 5.47 4.97
N THR A 159 6.10 4.23 4.52
CA THR A 159 5.14 3.66 3.58
C THR A 159 4.12 2.82 4.32
N ALA A 160 2.86 2.92 3.93
CA ALA A 160 1.76 2.18 4.54
C ALA A 160 0.87 1.51 3.50
N LEU A 161 0.09 0.53 3.91
CA LEU A 161 -0.91 -0.14 3.09
C LEU A 161 -2.25 -0.15 3.81
N ILE A 162 -3.34 0.11 3.08
CA ILE A 162 -4.72 -0.12 3.51
C ILE A 162 -5.39 -1.03 2.49
N SER A 163 -6.15 -2.03 2.92
CA SER A 163 -6.66 -3.06 2.02
C SER A 163 -8.06 -3.57 2.41
N ARG A 164 -8.83 -3.97 1.40
CA ARG A 164 -10.03 -4.80 1.55
C ARG A 164 -9.72 -6.28 1.71
N PHE A 165 -8.46 -6.68 1.52
CA PHE A 165 -7.97 -8.03 1.72
C PHE A 165 -7.15 -8.10 3.00
N LYS A 166 -7.14 -9.28 3.64
CA LYS A 166 -6.36 -9.51 4.84
C LYS A 166 -4.85 -9.46 4.53
N ILE A 167 -4.10 -8.73 5.33
CA ILE A 167 -2.64 -8.72 5.30
C ILE A 167 -2.15 -9.86 6.19
N VAL A 168 -1.50 -10.88 5.60
CA VAL A 168 -1.10 -12.12 6.30
C VAL A 168 0.38 -12.16 6.65
N ASP A 169 1.19 -11.31 6.02
CA ASP A 169 2.63 -11.16 6.32
C ASP A 169 3.10 -9.77 5.91
N SER A 170 4.09 -9.22 6.64
CA SER A 170 4.70 -7.94 6.28
C SER A 170 6.10 -7.78 6.87
N LYS A 171 6.98 -7.09 6.15
CA LYS A 171 8.33 -6.76 6.60
C LYS A 171 8.91 -5.58 5.84
N LEU A 172 10.01 -5.02 6.37
CA LEU A 172 10.78 -3.97 5.71
C LEU A 172 12.05 -4.52 5.06
N HIS A 173 12.34 -4.03 3.86
CA HIS A 173 13.64 -4.22 3.22
C HIS A 173 14.38 -2.88 3.17
N TYR A 174 15.46 -2.80 3.92
CA TYR A 174 16.28 -1.59 4.00
C TYR A 174 17.14 -1.44 2.75
N ILE A 175 17.17 -0.22 2.21
CA ILE A 175 18.01 0.14 1.08
C ILE A 175 19.38 0.55 1.63
N LYS A 176 20.43 0.00 1.06
CA LYS A 176 21.82 0.39 1.36
C LYS A 176 22.37 1.12 0.15
N PHE A 177 22.75 2.36 0.34
CA PHE A 177 23.40 3.13 -0.71
C PHE A 177 24.88 2.79 -0.80
N SER A 178 25.44 2.93 -1.99
CA SER A 178 26.85 2.71 -2.30
C SER A 178 27.61 4.04 -2.47
N GLY A 179 28.96 3.93 -2.53
CA GLY A 179 29.84 5.06 -2.81
C GLY A 179 29.77 6.16 -1.76
N GLU A 180 29.67 7.42 -2.17
CA GLU A 180 29.64 8.59 -1.29
C GLU A 180 28.36 8.69 -0.43
N PHE A 181 27.34 7.87 -0.72
CA PHE A 181 26.06 7.83 0.00
C PHE A 181 25.99 6.67 0.98
N GLU A 182 27.08 5.91 1.15
CA GLU A 182 27.13 4.82 2.11
C GLU A 182 26.78 5.31 3.53
N GLY A 183 25.92 4.58 4.22
CA GLY A 183 25.44 4.93 5.56
C GLY A 183 24.35 5.99 5.61
N LYS A 184 23.96 6.62 4.50
CA LYS A 184 22.75 7.46 4.46
C LYS A 184 21.52 6.59 4.56
N ASP A 185 20.53 7.09 5.29
CA ASP A 185 19.23 6.41 5.47
C ASP A 185 18.18 6.89 4.47
N THR A 186 17.19 6.06 4.24
CA THR A 186 15.98 6.37 3.45
C THR A 186 14.85 5.45 3.86
N ARG A 187 13.64 5.73 3.37
CA ARG A 187 12.48 4.86 3.61
C ARG A 187 12.74 3.47 3.05
N PRO A 188 12.55 2.42 3.85
CA PRO A 188 12.65 1.05 3.39
C PRO A 188 11.50 0.69 2.47
N ILE A 189 11.64 -0.41 1.72
CA ILE A 189 10.54 -0.99 0.94
C ILE A 189 9.65 -1.78 1.90
N LEU A 190 8.36 -1.46 1.95
CA LEU A 190 7.36 -2.27 2.65
C LEU A 190 6.96 -3.45 1.74
N ASP A 191 7.27 -4.67 2.17
CA ASP A 191 6.84 -5.93 1.57
C ASP A 191 5.65 -6.45 2.36
N ALA A 192 4.48 -6.47 1.77
CA ALA A 192 3.25 -7.00 2.37
C ALA A 192 2.70 -8.14 1.52
N THR A 193 2.15 -9.17 2.17
CA THR A 193 1.46 -10.28 1.52
C THR A 193 -0.02 -10.24 1.91
N LEU A 194 -0.89 -10.17 0.91
CA LEU A 194 -2.34 -10.17 1.07
C LEU A 194 -2.91 -11.53 0.69
N GLU A 195 -3.98 -11.92 1.35
CA GLU A 195 -4.80 -13.09 0.97
C GLU A 195 -5.97 -12.62 0.12
N VAL A 196 -5.98 -13.02 -1.14
CA VAL A 196 -6.99 -12.66 -2.14
C VAL A 196 -7.62 -13.94 -2.67
N ASN A 197 -8.86 -14.25 -2.27
CA ASN A 197 -9.58 -15.46 -2.68
C ASN A 197 -8.81 -16.79 -2.47
N GLY A 198 -8.02 -16.88 -1.41
CA GLY A 198 -7.21 -18.06 -1.09
C GLY A 198 -5.80 -18.05 -1.70
N ASP A 199 -5.53 -17.13 -2.63
CA ASP A 199 -4.20 -16.92 -3.20
C ASP A 199 -3.43 -15.83 -2.45
N LYS A 200 -2.10 -15.85 -2.55
CA LYS A 200 -1.22 -14.86 -1.95
C LYS A 200 -0.77 -13.84 -2.99
N LEU A 201 -1.12 -12.57 -2.76
CA LEU A 201 -0.65 -11.44 -3.55
C LEU A 201 0.44 -10.69 -2.78
N LYS A 202 1.61 -10.50 -3.39
CA LYS A 202 2.68 -9.67 -2.82
C LYS A 202 2.62 -8.25 -3.35
N ILE A 203 2.75 -7.29 -2.41
CA ILE A 203 2.82 -5.86 -2.70
C ILE A 203 4.16 -5.32 -2.16
N TYR A 204 4.90 -4.63 -3.01
CA TYR A 204 6.08 -3.86 -2.63
C TYR A 204 5.73 -2.37 -2.72
N ASN A 205 5.50 -1.74 -1.57
CA ASN A 205 5.28 -0.29 -1.52
C ASN A 205 6.62 0.43 -1.33
N VAL A 206 6.91 1.39 -2.22
CA VAL A 206 8.19 2.06 -2.31
C VAL A 206 8.03 3.59 -2.25
N HIS A 207 8.98 4.25 -1.61
CA HIS A 207 9.13 5.71 -1.65
C HIS A 207 10.61 6.06 -1.86
N PHE A 208 11.02 6.07 -3.11
CA PHE A 208 12.42 6.25 -3.50
C PHE A 208 12.89 7.70 -3.37
N PRO A 209 14.22 7.94 -3.31
CA PRO A 209 14.78 9.29 -3.35
C PRO A 209 14.27 10.08 -4.54
N SER A 210 13.85 11.33 -4.29
CA SER A 210 13.26 12.22 -5.29
C SER A 210 14.29 12.64 -6.36
N GLY A 211 13.82 13.32 -7.42
CA GLY A 211 14.66 13.85 -8.49
C GLY A 211 15.71 14.86 -8.05
N PHE A 212 15.62 15.42 -6.83
CA PHE A 212 16.63 16.31 -6.25
C PHE A 212 17.84 15.57 -5.66
N HIS A 213 17.73 14.25 -5.44
CA HIS A 213 18.82 13.41 -4.98
C HIS A 213 19.61 12.86 -6.17
N ASP A 214 20.86 12.48 -5.92
CA ASP A 214 21.69 11.84 -6.93
C ASP A 214 21.02 10.60 -7.53
N VAL A 215 21.22 10.38 -8.82
CA VAL A 215 20.61 9.27 -9.55
C VAL A 215 21.08 7.91 -9.03
N SER A 216 22.33 7.81 -8.53
CA SER A 216 22.88 6.56 -7.97
C SER A 216 22.04 6.04 -6.80
N MET A 217 21.50 6.94 -5.94
CA MET A 217 20.62 6.53 -4.84
C MET A 217 19.33 5.87 -5.35
N ARG A 218 18.77 6.34 -6.48
CA ARG A 218 17.60 5.68 -7.09
C ARG A 218 17.97 4.35 -7.75
N ILE A 219 19.15 4.27 -8.36
CA ILE A 219 19.67 3.02 -8.94
C ILE A 219 19.84 1.97 -7.85
N ASP A 220 20.47 2.31 -6.72
CA ASP A 220 20.62 1.38 -5.59
C ASP A 220 19.24 0.92 -5.06
N SER A 221 18.29 1.82 -4.95
CA SER A 221 16.92 1.50 -4.53
C SER A 221 16.22 0.55 -5.50
N LEU A 222 16.36 0.77 -6.81
CA LEU A 222 15.83 -0.10 -7.86
C LEU A 222 16.51 -1.48 -7.87
N ASN A 223 17.80 -1.56 -7.60
CA ASN A 223 18.54 -2.82 -7.51
C ASN A 223 18.01 -3.68 -6.35
N VAL A 224 17.71 -3.08 -5.19
CA VAL A 224 17.07 -3.79 -4.08
C VAL A 224 15.71 -4.33 -4.50
N LEU A 225 14.84 -3.51 -5.09
CA LEU A 225 13.51 -3.94 -5.55
C LEU A 225 13.61 -5.05 -6.61
N SER A 226 14.49 -4.91 -7.60
CA SER A 226 14.73 -5.93 -8.63
C SER A 226 15.17 -7.26 -8.02
N GLY A 227 16.07 -7.23 -7.04
CA GLY A 227 16.48 -8.42 -6.31
C GLY A 227 15.35 -9.10 -5.52
N LEU A 228 14.36 -8.33 -5.03
CA LEU A 228 13.16 -8.87 -4.38
C LEU A 228 12.23 -9.55 -5.40
N LEU A 229 11.96 -8.90 -6.53
CA LEU A 229 11.11 -9.42 -7.60
C LEU A 229 11.66 -10.70 -8.21
N ASN A 230 12.98 -10.77 -8.47
CA ASN A 230 13.61 -11.95 -9.05
C ASN A 230 13.54 -13.18 -8.13
N ARG A 231 13.56 -13.01 -6.82
CA ARG A 231 13.42 -14.12 -5.85
C ARG A 231 12.03 -14.77 -5.86
N HIS A 232 11.01 -14.08 -6.37
CA HIS A 232 9.65 -14.60 -6.47
C HIS A 232 9.39 -15.32 -7.81
N ASN A 233 10.16 -14.98 -8.84
CA ASN A 233 10.00 -15.57 -10.17
C ASN A 233 10.76 -16.91 -10.33
N HIS A 234 11.59 -17.29 -9.35
CA HIS A 234 12.34 -18.54 -9.31
C HIS A 234 12.12 -19.18 -7.93
N PRO A 235 11.12 -20.06 -7.78
CA PRO A 235 10.90 -20.84 -6.57
C PRO A 235 12.01 -21.88 -6.32
#